data_036de5588f065cf51a4fd2c3e83e41e9
#
_entry.id   036de5588f065cf51a4fd2c3e83e41e9
#
_cell.length_a   1.000
_cell.length_b   1.000
_cell.length_c   1.000
_cell.angle_alpha   90.00
_cell.angle_beta   90.00
_cell.angle_gamma   90.00
#
_symmetry.space_group_name_H-M   'P 1'
#
loop_
_entity.id
_entity.type
_entity.pdbx_description
1 polymer ?
#
loop_
_entity_poly.entity_id
_entity_poly.type
_entity_poly.pdbx_seq_one_letter_code
_entity_poly.pdbx_strand_id
1 'polypeptide(L)'
;TNPNELLKIDEPESEQAKEEKVTIKVDEGKGFYAKRNLSEDEIQFLLKKGYVFSPHVPLGGGRQEYYLLKPSTRESNGHYFLVKALEEYILQFTKNVRLYETNRPDVVFVGGRKKIAIEVETGVLLKDKNRLDEKIKALNKYYDEWFFVVVHSDLAYSYCKLGKTFTRKNVCKQIRRYFKK
;
A
#
# COMPACT_ATOMS: atom_id res chain seq x y z
N THR A 1 -46.23 64.19 -25.84
CA THR A 1 -46.19 62.74 -25.56
C THR A 1 -45.11 62.13 -26.37
N ASN A 2 -44.03 61.75 -25.69
CA ASN A 2 -42.81 61.19 -26.26
C ASN A 2 -42.90 59.67 -26.18
N PRO A 3 -42.87 58.93 -27.28
CA PRO A 3 -43.03 57.46 -27.28
C PRO A 3 -41.70 56.75 -27.29
N ASN A 4 -40.88 56.98 -26.28
CA ASN A 4 -39.58 56.26 -26.16
C ASN A 4 -39.22 55.96 -24.69
N GLU A 5 -40.17 55.36 -23.96
CA GLU A 5 -39.86 54.64 -22.74
C GLU A 5 -39.89 53.13 -23.06
N LEU A 6 -38.86 52.68 -23.75
CA LEU A 6 -38.63 51.29 -24.02
C LEU A 6 -37.81 50.66 -22.87
N LEU A 7 -38.50 49.87 -22.10
CA LEU A 7 -38.03 48.64 -21.40
C LEU A 7 -36.52 48.50 -21.23
N LYS A 8 -36.01 48.86 -20.05
CA LYS A 8 -34.79 48.32 -19.52
C LYS A 8 -35.04 46.87 -19.17
N ILE A 9 -34.54 45.95 -19.99
CA ILE A 9 -34.44 44.54 -19.65
C ILE A 9 -33.22 44.47 -18.72
N ASP A 10 -33.45 44.22 -17.44
CA ASP A 10 -32.40 43.87 -16.49
C ASP A 10 -31.78 42.54 -16.97
N GLU A 11 -30.55 42.61 -17.45
CA GLU A 11 -29.76 41.41 -17.69
C GLU A 11 -29.54 40.71 -16.33
N PRO A 12 -29.77 39.39 -16.22
CA PRO A 12 -29.49 38.69 -14.98
C PRO A 12 -27.97 38.79 -14.72
N GLU A 13 -27.62 39.32 -13.56
CA GLU A 13 -26.25 39.24 -13.04
C GLU A 13 -25.78 37.79 -13.12
N SER A 14 -24.77 37.54 -13.94
CA SER A 14 -24.09 36.25 -13.98
C SER A 14 -23.53 35.98 -12.59
N GLU A 15 -24.17 35.09 -11.84
CA GLU A 15 -23.58 34.49 -10.67
C GLU A 15 -22.26 33.83 -11.10
N GLN A 16 -21.18 34.56 -10.91
CA GLN A 16 -19.83 33.95 -10.96
C GLN A 16 -19.77 32.95 -9.81
N ALA A 17 -20.02 31.68 -10.15
CA ALA A 17 -19.75 30.57 -9.27
C ALA A 17 -18.28 30.72 -8.82
N LYS A 18 -18.08 31.06 -7.55
CA LYS A 18 -16.74 31.03 -6.95
C LYS A 18 -16.25 29.60 -7.08
N GLU A 19 -15.32 29.36 -7.99
CA GLU A 19 -14.54 28.12 -8.01
C GLU A 19 -13.85 27.99 -6.65
N GLU A 20 -14.43 27.19 -5.76
CA GLU A 20 -13.77 26.78 -4.53
C GLU A 20 -12.49 26.05 -4.96
N LYS A 21 -11.34 26.63 -4.65
CA LYS A 21 -10.03 26.00 -4.90
C LYS A 21 -9.98 24.73 -4.06
N VAL A 22 -10.25 23.59 -4.70
CA VAL A 22 -10.13 22.27 -4.08
C VAL A 22 -8.68 22.06 -3.70
N THR A 23 -8.43 21.93 -2.39
CA THR A 23 -7.08 21.67 -1.87
C THR A 23 -6.84 20.17 -1.88
N ILE A 24 -6.07 19.67 -2.85
CA ILE A 24 -5.63 18.28 -2.93
C ILE A 24 -4.50 18.04 -1.94
N LYS A 25 -4.69 17.14 -0.99
CA LYS A 25 -3.74 16.86 0.11
C LYS A 25 -3.00 15.52 -0.03
N VAL A 26 -3.11 14.85 -1.17
CA VAL A 26 -2.46 13.56 -1.39
C VAL A 26 -1.01 13.72 -1.84
N ASP A 27 -0.12 12.89 -1.32
CA ASP A 27 1.27 12.77 -1.74
C ASP A 27 1.37 11.75 -2.88
N GLU A 28 1.66 12.21 -4.10
CA GLU A 28 1.80 11.34 -5.28
C GLU A 28 2.89 10.26 -5.12
N GLY A 29 3.88 10.49 -4.26
CA GLY A 29 4.97 9.56 -3.99
C GLY A 29 4.57 8.38 -3.10
N LYS A 30 3.48 8.49 -2.35
CA LYS A 30 3.03 7.43 -1.42
C LYS A 30 2.67 6.13 -2.14
N GLY A 31 2.10 6.19 -3.33
CA GLY A 31 1.78 5.06 -4.19
C GLY A 31 0.62 4.16 -3.73
N PHE A 32 -0.02 4.46 -2.58
CA PHE A 32 -0.98 3.59 -1.92
C PHE A 32 -1.94 4.40 -1.04
N TYR A 33 -3.26 4.28 -1.29
CA TYR A 33 -4.31 4.99 -0.53
C TYR A 33 -5.54 4.12 -0.34
N ALA A 34 -6.09 4.08 0.87
CA ALA A 34 -7.42 3.51 1.10
C ALA A 34 -8.49 4.48 0.54
N LYS A 35 -9.38 4.00 -0.32
CA LYS A 35 -10.43 4.83 -0.94
C LYS A 35 -11.24 5.59 0.10
N ARG A 36 -11.58 4.97 1.23
CA ARG A 36 -12.38 5.56 2.30
C ARG A 36 -11.79 6.83 2.93
N ASN A 37 -10.47 7.07 2.75
CA ASN A 37 -9.75 8.19 3.33
C ASN A 37 -9.55 9.35 2.34
N LEU A 38 -10.14 9.27 1.16
CA LEU A 38 -9.98 10.22 0.06
C LEU A 38 -11.31 10.91 -0.25
N SER A 39 -11.25 12.19 -0.57
CA SER A 39 -12.35 12.92 -1.20
C SER A 39 -12.49 12.49 -2.68
N GLU A 40 -13.62 12.81 -3.29
CA GLU A 40 -13.85 12.51 -4.70
C GLU A 40 -12.82 13.22 -5.61
N ASP A 41 -12.45 14.46 -5.29
CA ASP A 41 -11.45 15.22 -6.05
C ASP A 41 -10.06 14.61 -5.96
N GLU A 42 -9.68 14.12 -4.78
CA GLU A 42 -8.42 13.39 -4.57
C GLU A 42 -8.40 12.07 -5.33
N ILE A 43 -9.52 11.36 -5.39
CA ILE A 43 -9.69 10.15 -6.19
C ILE A 43 -9.49 10.46 -7.67
N GLN A 44 -10.19 11.48 -8.20
CA GLN A 44 -10.07 11.88 -9.60
C GLN A 44 -8.65 12.36 -9.93
N PHE A 45 -8.02 13.09 -9.03
CA PHE A 45 -6.63 13.49 -9.17
C PHE A 45 -5.69 12.28 -9.28
N LEU A 46 -5.80 11.31 -8.38
CA LEU A 46 -4.97 10.10 -8.38
C LEU A 46 -5.21 9.25 -9.63
N LEU A 47 -6.46 9.10 -10.07
CA LEU A 47 -6.78 8.39 -11.33
C LEU A 47 -6.10 9.05 -12.53
N LYS A 48 -6.12 10.40 -12.63
CA LYS A 48 -5.40 11.14 -13.67
C LYS A 48 -3.88 10.95 -13.59
N LYS A 49 -3.34 10.65 -12.41
CA LYS A 49 -1.92 10.33 -12.19
C LYS A 49 -1.58 8.85 -12.43
N GLY A 50 -2.52 8.07 -12.95
CA GLY A 50 -2.32 6.67 -13.32
C GLY A 50 -2.50 5.67 -12.18
N TYR A 51 -3.09 6.09 -11.04
CA TYR A 51 -3.50 5.16 -10.01
C TYR A 51 -4.70 4.33 -10.48
N VAL A 52 -4.81 3.12 -9.97
CA VAL A 52 -5.92 2.21 -10.30
C VAL A 52 -6.61 1.73 -9.03
N PHE A 53 -7.91 1.47 -9.14
CA PHE A 53 -8.64 0.79 -8.06
C PHE A 53 -8.21 -0.67 -7.98
N SER A 54 -7.91 -1.13 -6.77
CA SER A 54 -7.57 -2.52 -6.50
C SER A 54 -8.21 -2.98 -5.20
N PRO A 55 -9.02 -4.05 -5.23
CA PRO A 55 -9.69 -4.56 -4.04
C PRO A 55 -8.76 -5.46 -3.23
N HIS A 56 -8.58 -5.16 -1.95
CA HIS A 56 -7.74 -5.94 -1.04
C HIS A 56 -8.37 -6.07 0.35
N VAL A 57 -8.06 -7.17 1.02
CA VAL A 57 -8.34 -7.33 2.46
C VAL A 57 -7.21 -6.62 3.23
N PRO A 58 -7.51 -5.72 4.16
CA PRO A 58 -6.49 -4.99 4.92
C PRO A 58 -5.64 -5.91 5.81
N LEU A 59 -4.51 -5.39 6.30
CA LEU A 59 -3.74 -6.08 7.35
C LEU A 59 -4.57 -6.21 8.63
N GLY A 60 -4.42 -7.35 9.30
CA GLY A 60 -5.26 -7.70 10.45
C GLY A 60 -6.55 -8.42 10.06
N GLY A 61 -6.87 -8.49 8.77
CA GLY A 61 -8.09 -9.11 8.25
C GLY A 61 -9.26 -8.12 8.16
N GLY A 62 -10.47 -8.62 8.01
CA GLY A 62 -11.67 -7.82 7.84
C GLY A 62 -12.31 -8.01 6.47
N ARG A 63 -13.20 -7.08 6.10
CA ARG A 63 -13.84 -7.07 4.78
C ARG A 63 -12.88 -6.51 3.73
N GLN A 64 -13.06 -6.95 2.49
CA GLN A 64 -12.37 -6.40 1.35
C GLN A 64 -12.74 -4.92 1.16
N GLU A 65 -11.73 -4.11 0.92
CA GLU A 65 -11.85 -2.67 0.70
C GLU A 65 -11.15 -2.28 -0.61
N TYR A 66 -11.54 -1.16 -1.18
CA TYR A 66 -10.87 -0.61 -2.36
C TYR A 66 -9.73 0.31 -1.96
N TYR A 67 -8.62 0.16 -2.66
CA TYR A 67 -7.44 1.01 -2.57
C TYR A 67 -7.14 1.61 -3.93
N LEU A 68 -6.55 2.78 -3.96
CA LEU A 68 -5.90 3.34 -5.14
C LEU A 68 -4.41 3.01 -5.03
N LEU A 69 -3.91 2.26 -6.01
CA LEU A 69 -2.52 1.85 -6.10
C LEU A 69 -1.88 2.44 -7.34
N LYS A 70 -0.62 2.87 -7.25
CA LYS A 70 0.19 3.17 -8.42
C LYS A 70 0.72 1.86 -8.97
N PRO A 71 0.30 1.41 -10.18
CA PRO A 71 0.70 0.11 -10.70
C PRO A 71 2.22 0.01 -10.84
N SER A 72 2.75 -1.15 -10.45
CA SER A 72 4.14 -1.52 -10.75
C SER A 72 4.17 -2.40 -12.00
N THR A 73 5.15 -2.20 -12.87
CA THR A 73 5.37 -3.07 -14.03
C THR A 73 6.11 -4.35 -13.68
N ARG A 74 6.67 -4.44 -12.46
CA ARG A 74 7.55 -5.52 -12.02
C ARG A 74 6.88 -6.52 -11.08
N GLU A 75 5.76 -6.15 -10.48
CA GLU A 75 5.12 -6.94 -9.44
C GLU A 75 3.58 -6.86 -9.54
N SER A 76 2.91 -7.87 -9.01
CA SER A 76 1.45 -7.88 -8.99
C SER A 76 0.90 -6.84 -8.01
N ASN A 77 -0.33 -6.34 -8.26
CA ASN A 77 -1.01 -5.43 -7.35
C ASN A 77 -1.15 -6.00 -5.93
N GLY A 78 -1.31 -7.33 -5.80
CA GLY A 78 -1.41 -7.99 -4.50
C GLY A 78 -0.11 -7.97 -3.70
N HIS A 79 1.03 -8.18 -4.38
CA HIS A 79 2.36 -8.07 -3.79
C HIS A 79 2.64 -6.62 -3.37
N TYR A 80 2.51 -5.68 -4.32
CA TYR A 80 2.72 -4.26 -4.06
C TYR A 80 1.87 -3.73 -2.90
N PHE A 81 0.56 -4.05 -2.90
CA PHE A 81 -0.33 -3.70 -1.81
C PHE A 81 0.19 -4.20 -0.46
N LEU A 82 0.58 -5.47 -0.38
CA LEU A 82 0.98 -6.08 0.88
C LEU A 82 2.30 -5.51 1.39
N VAL A 83 3.27 -5.25 0.50
CA VAL A 83 4.53 -4.57 0.85
C VAL A 83 4.26 -3.18 1.40
N LYS A 84 3.41 -2.37 0.73
CA LYS A 84 3.07 -1.02 1.18
C LYS A 84 2.27 -0.99 2.48
N ALA A 85 1.35 -1.92 2.65
CA ALA A 85 0.58 -2.04 3.88
C ALA A 85 1.46 -2.46 5.08
N LEU A 86 2.45 -3.33 4.86
CA LEU A 86 3.44 -3.71 5.87
C LEU A 86 4.33 -2.52 6.26
N GLU A 87 4.83 -1.77 5.26
CA GLU A 87 5.59 -0.55 5.50
C GLU A 87 4.81 0.44 6.37
N GLU A 88 3.58 0.79 5.97
CA GLU A 88 2.73 1.73 6.70
C GLU A 88 2.44 1.26 8.14
N TYR A 89 2.24 -0.06 8.32
CA TYR A 89 2.03 -0.62 9.64
C TYR A 89 3.27 -0.55 10.52
N ILE A 90 4.46 -0.86 9.98
CA ILE A 90 5.73 -0.84 10.72
C ILE A 90 6.11 0.60 11.09
N LEU A 91 5.84 1.57 10.21
CA LEU A 91 6.11 3.00 10.46
C LEU A 91 5.39 3.56 11.69
N GLN A 92 4.32 2.91 12.17
CA GLN A 92 3.67 3.28 13.44
C GLN A 92 4.56 3.03 14.67
N PHE A 93 5.57 2.16 14.57
CA PHE A 93 6.43 1.75 15.67
C PHE A 93 7.89 2.22 15.51
N THR A 94 8.38 2.34 14.30
CA THR A 94 9.77 2.73 14.00
C THR A 94 9.88 3.44 12.65
N LYS A 95 10.82 4.40 12.58
CA LYS A 95 11.20 5.03 11.31
C LYS A 95 12.28 4.22 10.56
N ASN A 96 12.87 3.21 11.20
CA ASN A 96 13.91 2.36 10.63
C ASN A 96 13.29 1.21 9.83
N VAL A 97 12.57 1.55 8.76
CA VAL A 97 12.01 0.62 7.78
C VAL A 97 12.52 0.97 6.39
N ARG A 98 12.81 -0.04 5.58
CA ARG A 98 13.26 0.11 4.19
C ARG A 98 12.59 -0.93 3.31
N LEU A 99 12.16 -0.48 2.14
CA LEU A 99 11.70 -1.34 1.05
C LEU A 99 12.82 -1.55 0.05
N TYR A 100 12.82 -2.69 -0.62
CA TYR A 100 13.78 -3.01 -1.68
C TYR A 100 13.05 -3.62 -2.88
N GLU A 101 13.45 -3.22 -4.08
CA GLU A 101 12.85 -3.65 -5.35
C GLU A 101 13.64 -4.76 -6.06
N THR A 102 14.73 -5.25 -5.46
CA THR A 102 15.67 -6.17 -6.12
C THR A 102 15.88 -7.45 -5.31
N ASN A 103 17.03 -8.12 -5.44
CA ASN A 103 17.38 -9.39 -4.76
C ASN A 103 17.46 -9.33 -3.22
N ARG A 104 17.06 -8.24 -2.62
CA ARG A 104 16.96 -8.07 -1.17
C ARG A 104 15.52 -8.36 -0.69
N PRO A 105 15.33 -8.59 0.61
CA PRO A 105 13.99 -8.75 1.16
C PRO A 105 13.09 -7.54 0.86
N ASP A 106 11.80 -7.80 0.61
CA ASP A 106 10.84 -6.74 0.27
C ASP A 106 10.76 -5.66 1.34
N VAL A 107 10.75 -6.05 2.63
CA VAL A 107 10.69 -5.12 3.75
C VAL A 107 11.77 -5.49 4.78
N VAL A 108 12.56 -4.51 5.19
CA VAL A 108 13.54 -4.65 6.28
C VAL A 108 13.29 -3.58 7.32
N PHE A 109 13.29 -3.95 8.59
CA PHE A 109 13.11 -3.00 9.68
C PHE A 109 13.94 -3.38 10.91
N VAL A 110 14.10 -2.42 11.82
CA VAL A 110 14.73 -2.64 13.12
C VAL A 110 13.64 -2.61 14.20
N GLY A 111 13.50 -3.74 14.91
CA GLY A 111 12.58 -3.89 16.02
C GLY A 111 13.31 -4.42 17.27
N GLY A 112 13.20 -3.73 18.39
CA GLY A 112 14.08 -3.97 19.51
C GLY A 112 15.54 -3.65 19.14
N ARG A 113 16.42 -4.63 19.18
CA ARG A 113 17.83 -4.50 18.74
C ARG A 113 18.11 -5.40 17.53
N LYS A 114 17.07 -5.95 16.90
CA LYS A 114 17.17 -6.93 15.82
C LYS A 114 16.88 -6.31 14.48
N LYS A 115 17.66 -6.72 13.47
CA LYS A 115 17.40 -6.44 12.06
C LYS A 115 16.52 -7.55 11.49
N ILE A 116 15.30 -7.22 11.11
CA ILE A 116 14.26 -8.17 10.72
C ILE A 116 13.95 -7.99 9.24
N ALA A 117 13.83 -9.11 8.52
CA ALA A 117 13.45 -9.14 7.12
C ALA A 117 12.07 -9.78 6.93
N ILE A 118 11.29 -9.23 6.00
CA ILE A 118 10.03 -9.80 5.53
C ILE A 118 10.14 -10.03 4.04
N GLU A 119 9.79 -11.24 3.60
CA GLU A 119 9.58 -11.60 2.21
C GLU A 119 8.09 -11.77 1.94
N VAL A 120 7.58 -11.01 0.99
CA VAL A 120 6.19 -11.09 0.55
C VAL A 120 6.09 -12.06 -0.63
N GLU A 121 5.35 -13.14 -0.46
CA GLU A 121 5.39 -14.24 -1.41
C GLU A 121 4.05 -14.46 -2.12
N THR A 122 4.15 -14.57 -3.45
CA THR A 122 3.02 -14.84 -4.36
C THR A 122 2.95 -16.30 -4.83
N GLY A 123 3.92 -17.14 -4.40
CA GLY A 123 4.04 -18.53 -4.81
C GLY A 123 4.93 -18.78 -6.04
N VAL A 124 5.40 -17.73 -6.70
CA VAL A 124 6.25 -17.87 -7.90
C VAL A 124 7.58 -18.56 -7.57
N LEU A 125 8.18 -18.22 -6.43
CA LEU A 125 9.45 -18.80 -6.00
C LEU A 125 9.38 -20.29 -5.65
N LEU A 126 8.22 -20.84 -5.31
CA LEU A 126 8.05 -22.28 -5.09
C LEU A 126 8.37 -23.13 -6.31
N LYS A 127 8.34 -22.54 -7.51
CA LYS A 127 8.66 -23.21 -8.79
C LYS A 127 10.16 -23.22 -9.09
N ASP A 128 10.95 -22.41 -8.39
CA ASP A 128 12.41 -22.31 -8.56
C ASP A 128 13.10 -22.58 -7.22
N LYS A 129 13.32 -23.86 -6.97
CA LYS A 129 13.89 -24.34 -5.70
C LYS A 129 15.28 -23.79 -5.45
N ASN A 130 16.12 -23.70 -6.47
CA ASN A 130 17.51 -23.23 -6.32
C ASN A 130 17.51 -21.75 -5.87
N ARG A 131 16.73 -20.92 -6.53
CA ARG A 131 16.61 -19.51 -6.20
C ARG A 131 16.00 -19.30 -4.81
N LEU A 132 15.03 -20.14 -4.42
CA LEU A 132 14.44 -20.11 -3.10
C LEU A 132 15.46 -20.47 -2.01
N ASP A 133 16.25 -21.53 -2.21
CA ASP A 133 17.29 -21.97 -1.28
C ASP A 133 18.40 -20.91 -1.13
N GLU A 134 18.82 -20.27 -2.22
CA GLU A 134 19.78 -19.16 -2.20
C GLU A 134 19.23 -17.97 -1.41
N LYS A 135 17.96 -17.63 -1.62
CA LYS A 135 17.28 -16.56 -0.89
C LYS A 135 17.24 -16.85 0.61
N ILE A 136 16.85 -18.06 1.01
CA ILE A 136 16.83 -18.48 2.43
C ILE A 136 18.22 -18.44 3.05
N LYS A 137 19.25 -18.88 2.34
CA LYS A 137 20.65 -18.79 2.81
C LYS A 137 21.06 -17.34 3.04
N ALA A 138 20.71 -16.44 2.14
CA ALA A 138 20.99 -15.02 2.28
C ALA A 138 20.24 -14.39 3.47
N LEU A 139 18.95 -14.73 3.66
CA LEU A 139 18.15 -14.28 4.79
C LEU A 139 18.79 -14.71 6.13
N ASN A 140 19.15 -15.99 6.26
CA ASN A 140 19.82 -16.53 7.45
C ASN A 140 21.19 -15.88 7.73
N LYS A 141 21.89 -15.42 6.70
CA LYS A 141 23.23 -14.82 6.82
C LYS A 141 23.19 -13.35 7.26
N TYR A 142 22.21 -12.57 6.78
CA TYR A 142 22.26 -11.11 6.88
C TYR A 142 21.23 -10.48 7.82
N TYR A 143 20.31 -11.28 8.37
CA TYR A 143 19.24 -10.79 9.26
C TYR A 143 19.18 -11.62 10.54
N ASP A 144 18.88 -10.94 11.65
CA ASP A 144 18.74 -11.61 12.95
C ASP A 144 17.49 -12.49 13.03
N GLU A 145 16.42 -12.02 12.37
CA GLU A 145 15.20 -12.78 12.16
C GLU A 145 14.61 -12.44 10.79
N TRP A 146 13.87 -13.40 10.23
CA TRP A 146 13.12 -13.18 9.01
C TRP A 146 11.88 -14.08 8.96
N PHE A 147 10.94 -13.72 8.11
CA PHE A 147 9.74 -14.52 7.88
C PHE A 147 9.08 -14.18 6.54
N PHE A 148 8.29 -15.14 6.06
CA PHE A 148 7.44 -14.96 4.90
C PHE A 148 6.09 -14.33 5.28
N VAL A 149 5.55 -13.49 4.40
CA VAL A 149 4.16 -13.07 4.42
C VAL A 149 3.53 -13.41 3.07
N VAL A 150 2.55 -14.29 3.07
CA VAL A 150 1.94 -14.77 1.82
C VAL A 150 0.78 -13.88 1.39
N VAL A 151 0.73 -13.57 0.08
CA VAL A 151 -0.37 -12.80 -0.53
C VAL A 151 -1.69 -13.58 -0.46
N HIS A 152 -1.65 -14.88 -0.72
CA HIS A 152 -2.78 -15.80 -0.65
C HIS A 152 -2.60 -16.78 0.52
N SER A 153 -3.64 -16.96 1.32
CA SER A 153 -3.55 -17.77 2.56
C SER A 153 -3.31 -19.26 2.31
N ASP A 154 -3.70 -19.80 1.17
CA ASP A 154 -3.44 -21.17 0.73
C ASP A 154 -1.97 -21.49 0.54
N LEU A 155 -1.14 -20.48 0.24
CA LEU A 155 0.31 -20.62 0.13
C LEU A 155 1.00 -20.84 1.49
N ALA A 156 0.33 -20.48 2.60
CA ALA A 156 0.94 -20.54 3.93
C ALA A 156 1.45 -21.95 4.29
N TYR A 157 0.72 -22.99 3.91
CA TYR A 157 1.13 -24.38 4.17
C TYR A 157 2.45 -24.74 3.47
N SER A 158 2.65 -24.30 2.25
CA SER A 158 3.89 -24.57 1.50
C SER A 158 5.08 -23.82 2.08
N TYR A 159 4.89 -22.54 2.41
CA TYR A 159 5.98 -21.70 2.93
C TYR A 159 6.33 -22.00 4.40
N CYS A 160 5.39 -22.47 5.23
CA CYS A 160 5.69 -22.81 6.64
C CYS A 160 6.69 -23.98 6.80
N LYS A 161 6.86 -24.79 5.77
CA LYS A 161 7.90 -25.86 5.72
C LYS A 161 9.31 -25.30 5.47
N LEU A 162 9.40 -24.06 4.99
CA LEU A 162 10.65 -23.39 4.59
C LEU A 162 11.11 -22.38 5.64
N GLY A 163 10.16 -21.79 6.39
CA GLY A 163 10.46 -20.79 7.40
C GLY A 163 9.20 -20.29 8.10
N LYS A 164 9.37 -19.41 9.07
CA LYS A 164 8.23 -18.76 9.73
C LYS A 164 7.37 -18.07 8.68
N THR A 165 6.08 -18.34 8.67
CA THR A 165 5.17 -17.83 7.65
C THR A 165 3.92 -17.25 8.28
N PHE A 166 3.51 -16.10 7.79
CA PHE A 166 2.33 -15.38 8.24
C PHE A 166 1.43 -15.02 7.06
N THR A 167 0.15 -14.87 7.36
CA THR A 167 -0.84 -14.28 6.45
C THR A 167 -1.10 -12.85 6.87
N ARG A 168 -1.79 -12.08 6.02
CA ARG A 168 -2.21 -10.71 6.36
C ARG A 168 -3.06 -10.61 7.65
N LYS A 169 -3.72 -11.70 8.06
CA LYS A 169 -4.53 -11.73 9.30
C LYS A 169 -3.70 -11.73 10.57
N ASN A 170 -2.54 -12.38 10.58
CA ASN A 170 -1.77 -12.63 11.79
C ASN A 170 -0.40 -11.95 11.84
N VAL A 171 0.10 -11.40 10.73
CA VAL A 171 1.42 -10.75 10.66
C VAL A 171 1.53 -9.53 11.59
N CYS A 172 0.46 -8.76 11.76
CA CYS A 172 0.45 -7.61 12.68
C CYS A 172 0.80 -8.00 14.12
N LYS A 173 0.29 -9.17 14.58
CA LYS A 173 0.61 -9.70 15.91
C LYS A 173 2.10 -10.05 16.03
N GLN A 174 2.70 -10.59 14.98
CA GLN A 174 4.13 -10.91 14.94
C GLN A 174 4.98 -9.64 14.95
N ILE A 175 4.66 -8.65 14.12
CA ILE A 175 5.40 -7.39 14.07
C ILE A 175 5.39 -6.68 15.44
N ARG A 176 4.23 -6.58 16.10
CA ARG A 176 4.12 -5.95 17.44
C ARG A 176 5.03 -6.58 18.49
N ARG A 177 5.36 -7.88 18.37
CA ARG A 177 6.25 -8.56 19.36
C ARG A 177 7.63 -7.94 19.43
N TYR A 178 8.12 -7.37 18.32
CA TYR A 178 9.44 -6.73 18.26
C TYR A 178 9.49 -5.36 18.95
N PHE A 179 8.33 -4.78 19.26
CA PHE A 179 8.20 -3.46 19.88
C PHE A 179 7.58 -3.50 21.30
N LYS A 180 7.24 -4.69 21.79
CA LYS A 180 6.84 -4.86 23.19
C LYS A 180 8.09 -4.78 24.06
N LYS A 181 8.03 -3.89 25.07
CA LYS A 181 8.98 -3.85 26.18
C LYS A 181 8.74 -5.00 27.14
#